data_d2436d877163e0c613b00da2ad8ccf4d
#
_entry.id   d2436d877163e0c613b00da2ad8ccf4d
#
_cell.length_a   1.000
_cell.length_b   1.000
_cell.length_c   1.000
_cell.angle_alpha   90.00
_cell.angle_beta   90.00
_cell.angle_gamma   90.00
#
_symmetry.space_group_name_H-M   'P 1'
#
loop_
_entity.id
_entity.type
_entity.pdbx_description
1 polymer ?
#
loop_
_entity_poly.entity_id
_entity_poly.type
_entity_poly.pdbx_seq_one_letter_code
_entity_poly.pdbx_strand_id
1 'polypeptide(L)'
;MEQLEYVPNSIARGLSSGKHWILGLVFMRTGADGSVLGVEEASLLYTDIVIRGAETRAAQRGYSLLLSSADDLHPSNLASLMNLTGTVDGLVLLDRILGDDGVAYLSKRIPVVLLAGSGASSSAVTVRVDNEQAMRSLAEHLADAHGVTRFGFVKGSDESPDSVARARAFRETVTRIGGSLADVDVLEADWTSAGGESAMLGRLARSEPLPQAFACANDQTAVGVIYALNARGLNVPDDVLVTGFDDITLTRYFNPSLTTIRQSGGMLGAVAVDVLIAMLDQSDVTPPSVVLPTELVLRASCGCSEGGEAARAPLMAKVPST
;
A
#
# COMPACT_ATOMS: atom_id res chain seq x y z
N MET A 1 35.23 35.34 23.09
CA MET A 1 33.77 35.48 22.90
C MET A 1 33.26 34.05 22.67
N GLU A 2 32.77 33.43 23.73
CA GLU A 2 32.10 32.12 23.64
C GLU A 2 30.89 32.29 22.73
N GLN A 3 30.81 31.43 21.71
CA GLN A 3 29.61 31.32 20.90
C GLN A 3 28.50 30.80 21.81
N LEU A 4 27.55 31.67 22.13
CA LEU A 4 26.27 31.26 22.69
C LEU A 4 25.69 30.22 21.73
N GLU A 5 25.56 28.97 22.16
CA GLU A 5 24.82 27.92 21.48
C GLU A 5 23.32 28.33 21.44
N TYR A 6 22.98 29.20 20.51
CA TYR A 6 21.62 29.58 20.27
C TYR A 6 20.92 28.42 19.54
N VAL A 7 20.20 27.60 20.26
CA VAL A 7 19.25 26.64 19.70
C VAL A 7 17.97 27.42 19.37
N PRO A 8 17.62 27.59 18.08
CA PRO A 8 16.40 28.29 17.72
C PRO A 8 15.19 27.61 18.37
N ASN A 9 14.50 28.31 19.27
CA ASN A 9 13.29 27.81 19.89
C ASN A 9 12.18 27.79 18.82
N SER A 10 11.71 26.59 18.46
CA SER A 10 10.63 26.40 17.48
C SER A 10 9.36 27.15 17.86
N ILE A 11 9.03 27.25 19.15
CA ILE A 11 7.90 27.99 19.67
C ILE A 11 8.05 29.49 19.42
N ALA A 12 9.26 30.06 19.65
CA ALA A 12 9.53 31.47 19.40
C ALA A 12 9.46 31.82 17.90
N ARG A 13 9.88 30.89 17.03
CA ARG A 13 9.76 31.03 15.57
C ARG A 13 8.31 30.98 15.14
N GLY A 14 7.50 30.08 15.73
CA GLY A 14 6.07 29.97 15.47
C GLY A 14 5.29 31.22 15.83
N LEU A 15 5.56 31.84 16.98
CA LEU A 15 4.95 33.09 17.43
C LEU A 15 5.20 34.28 16.49
N SER A 16 6.33 34.30 15.80
CA SER A 16 6.68 35.38 14.87
C SER A 16 6.16 35.18 13.44
N SER A 17 5.97 33.93 13.00
CA SER A 17 5.59 33.58 11.62
C SER A 17 4.13 33.14 11.49
N GLY A 18 3.43 32.86 12.57
CA GLY A 18 2.10 32.26 12.56
C GLY A 18 2.08 30.80 12.07
N LYS A 19 3.25 30.17 11.89
CA LYS A 19 3.40 28.77 11.49
C LYS A 19 3.93 27.94 12.66
N HIS A 20 3.43 26.71 12.82
CA HIS A 20 3.91 25.76 13.83
C HIS A 20 5.22 25.05 13.42
N TRP A 21 5.50 24.99 12.14
CA TRP A 21 6.60 24.21 11.54
C TRP A 21 6.46 22.69 11.84
N ILE A 22 5.24 22.22 11.97
CA ILE A 22 4.88 20.84 12.23
C ILE A 22 3.84 20.42 11.19
N LEU A 23 4.07 19.30 10.52
CA LEU A 23 3.11 18.63 9.66
C LEU A 23 2.56 17.40 10.38
N GLY A 24 1.27 17.11 10.24
CA GLY A 24 0.66 15.91 10.78
C GLY A 24 0.59 14.82 9.72
N LEU A 25 0.98 13.60 10.07
CA LEU A 25 0.72 12.40 9.28
C LEU A 25 -0.15 11.46 10.10
N VAL A 26 -1.32 11.11 9.55
CA VAL A 26 -2.30 10.24 10.21
C VAL A 26 -2.47 9.00 9.36
N PHE A 27 -2.27 7.84 9.98
CA PHE A 27 -2.39 6.53 9.33
C PHE A 27 -3.43 5.67 10.03
N MET A 28 -3.87 4.61 9.33
CA MET A 28 -4.85 3.68 9.88
C MET A 28 -4.25 2.93 11.06
N ARG A 29 -4.99 2.83 12.16
CA ARG A 29 -4.61 1.97 13.28
C ARG A 29 -4.73 0.51 12.86
N THR A 30 -3.67 -0.25 13.06
CA THR A 30 -3.65 -1.69 12.86
C THR A 30 -3.78 -2.40 14.20
N GLY A 31 -4.42 -3.58 14.22
CA GLY A 31 -4.66 -4.36 15.44
C GLY A 31 -6.12 -4.30 15.89
N ALA A 32 -6.83 -5.40 15.70
CA ALA A 32 -8.27 -5.48 15.94
C ALA A 32 -8.70 -5.33 17.42
N ASP A 33 -7.78 -5.54 18.38
CA ASP A 33 -8.07 -5.52 19.81
C ASP A 33 -7.54 -4.27 20.53
N GLY A 34 -6.85 -3.37 19.82
CA GLY A 34 -6.26 -2.16 20.40
C GLY A 34 -5.11 -2.44 21.38
N SER A 35 -4.66 -3.69 21.52
CA SER A 35 -3.54 -4.06 22.37
C SER A 35 -2.19 -3.69 21.74
N VAL A 36 -1.18 -3.43 22.58
CA VAL A 36 0.18 -3.16 22.08
C VAL A 36 0.77 -4.38 21.37
N LEU A 37 0.46 -5.59 21.82
CA LEU A 37 0.91 -6.85 21.23
C LEU A 37 0.24 -7.09 19.86
N GLY A 38 -1.04 -6.78 19.70
CA GLY A 38 -1.75 -6.88 18.44
C GLY A 38 -1.18 -5.93 17.36
N VAL A 39 -0.57 -4.81 17.77
CA VAL A 39 0.14 -3.91 16.83
C VAL A 39 1.39 -4.58 16.24
N GLU A 40 2.12 -5.36 17.01
CA GLU A 40 3.32 -6.06 16.51
C GLU A 40 2.97 -7.11 15.46
N GLU A 41 1.86 -7.84 15.66
CA GLU A 41 1.38 -8.87 14.72
C GLU A 41 0.77 -8.27 13.45
N ALA A 42 0.11 -7.12 13.56
CA ALA A 42 -0.57 -6.44 12.46
C ALA A 42 0.28 -5.35 11.78
N SER A 43 1.58 -5.26 12.08
CA SER A 43 2.45 -4.22 11.53
C SER A 43 2.52 -4.29 10.00
N LEU A 44 2.17 -3.20 9.34
CA LEU A 44 2.28 -3.04 7.89
C LEU A 44 3.64 -2.42 7.55
N LEU A 45 4.59 -3.25 7.13
CA LEU A 45 5.96 -2.84 6.79
C LEU A 45 6.04 -1.73 5.74
N TYR A 46 5.06 -1.68 4.85
CA TYR A 46 4.96 -0.61 3.85
C TYR A 46 4.68 0.76 4.48
N THR A 47 3.83 0.81 5.52
CA THR A 47 3.51 2.07 6.22
C THR A 47 4.75 2.71 6.84
N ASP A 48 5.67 1.92 7.41
CA ASP A 48 6.94 2.43 7.95
C ASP A 48 7.78 3.13 6.87
N ILE A 49 7.81 2.58 5.67
CA ILE A 49 8.55 3.17 4.53
C ILE A 49 7.94 4.53 4.14
N VAL A 50 6.62 4.63 4.12
CA VAL A 50 5.91 5.90 3.83
C VAL A 50 6.20 6.95 4.90
N ILE A 51 6.13 6.56 6.18
CA ILE A 51 6.42 7.45 7.33
C ILE A 51 7.86 7.98 7.24
N ARG A 52 8.84 7.11 6.99
CA ARG A 52 10.25 7.52 6.84
C ARG A 52 10.47 8.48 5.67
N GLY A 53 9.80 8.25 4.55
CA GLY A 53 9.85 9.15 3.40
C GLY A 53 9.29 10.54 3.72
N ALA A 54 8.14 10.58 4.37
CA ALA A 54 7.51 11.81 4.82
C ALA A 54 8.36 12.56 5.85
N GLU A 55 8.89 11.85 6.86
CA GLU A 55 9.75 12.43 7.90
C GLU A 55 11.02 13.04 7.30
N THR A 56 11.72 12.27 6.47
CA THR A 56 12.94 12.73 5.81
C THR A 56 12.69 14.00 4.98
N ARG A 57 11.58 14.04 4.24
CA ARG A 57 11.23 15.21 3.43
C ARG A 57 10.80 16.40 4.29
N ALA A 58 10.01 16.18 5.34
CA ALA A 58 9.62 17.23 6.27
C ALA A 58 10.86 17.87 6.92
N ALA A 59 11.80 17.07 7.41
CA ALA A 59 13.07 17.55 7.99
C ALA A 59 13.90 18.37 6.99
N GLN A 60 14.03 17.93 5.72
CA GLN A 60 14.71 18.67 4.65
C GLN A 60 14.08 20.04 4.38
N ARG A 61 12.78 20.17 4.61
CA ARG A 61 12.01 21.41 4.44
C ARG A 61 11.92 22.25 5.72
N GLY A 62 12.56 21.82 6.80
CA GLY A 62 12.58 22.53 8.10
C GLY A 62 11.32 22.32 8.94
N TYR A 63 10.51 21.30 8.64
CA TYR A 63 9.34 20.90 9.40
C TYR A 63 9.64 19.68 10.27
N SER A 64 8.95 19.58 11.40
CA SER A 64 8.84 18.35 12.18
C SER A 64 7.60 17.56 11.72
N LEU A 65 7.61 16.24 11.92
CA LEU A 65 6.47 15.39 11.62
C LEU A 65 5.82 14.90 12.94
N LEU A 66 4.53 15.18 13.10
CA LEU A 66 3.70 14.65 14.16
C LEU A 66 2.96 13.43 13.63
N LEU A 67 3.17 12.28 14.26
CA LEU A 67 2.50 11.04 13.89
C LEU A 67 1.27 10.82 14.75
N SER A 68 0.17 10.43 14.14
CA SER A 68 -1.06 10.04 14.81
C SER A 68 -1.68 8.84 14.09
N SER A 69 -2.54 8.10 14.77
CA SER A 69 -3.31 7.02 14.18
C SER A 69 -4.79 7.20 14.44
N ALA A 70 -5.62 6.70 13.53
CA ALA A 70 -7.07 6.77 13.61
C ALA A 70 -7.68 5.43 13.17
N ASP A 71 -8.89 5.15 13.62
CA ASP A 71 -9.63 3.97 13.21
C ASP A 71 -10.32 4.23 11.86
N ASP A 72 -10.67 3.17 11.13
CA ASP A 72 -11.32 3.29 9.84
C ASP A 72 -12.70 3.98 9.96
N LEU A 73 -12.89 5.09 9.24
CA LEU A 73 -14.14 5.87 9.17
C LEU A 73 -14.86 6.05 10.53
N HIS A 74 -14.09 6.07 11.64
CA HIS A 74 -14.70 6.19 12.97
C HIS A 74 -15.27 7.61 13.19
N PRO A 75 -16.48 7.74 13.75
CA PRO A 75 -17.13 9.06 13.92
C PRO A 75 -16.34 10.09 14.73
N SER A 76 -15.49 9.63 15.67
CA SER A 76 -14.65 10.52 16.49
C SER A 76 -13.42 11.07 15.76
N ASN A 77 -13.06 10.53 14.59
CA ASN A 77 -11.84 10.92 13.88
C ASN A 77 -11.84 12.42 13.55
N LEU A 78 -12.95 12.95 13.05
CA LEU A 78 -13.03 14.36 12.72
C LEU A 78 -12.77 15.26 13.95
N ALA A 79 -13.35 14.93 15.10
CA ALA A 79 -13.11 15.68 16.34
C ALA A 79 -11.65 15.60 16.80
N SER A 80 -11.04 14.41 16.72
CA SER A 80 -9.62 14.18 17.04
C SER A 80 -8.70 14.98 16.12
N LEU A 81 -8.96 14.97 14.80
CA LEU A 81 -8.18 15.71 13.82
C LEU A 81 -8.37 17.23 13.97
N MET A 82 -9.57 17.66 14.31
CA MET A 82 -9.82 19.08 14.63
C MET A 82 -8.98 19.58 15.81
N ASN A 83 -8.72 18.74 16.81
CA ASN A 83 -7.81 19.11 17.93
C ASN A 83 -6.35 19.27 17.45
N LEU A 84 -5.93 18.58 16.39
CA LEU A 84 -4.59 18.73 15.82
C LEU A 84 -4.40 20.03 15.05
N THR A 85 -5.49 20.65 14.53
CA THR A 85 -5.38 21.86 13.70
C THR A 85 -4.77 23.06 14.42
N GLY A 86 -4.77 23.07 15.75
CA GLY A 86 -4.08 24.07 16.57
C GLY A 86 -2.59 23.77 16.83
N THR A 87 -2.06 22.66 16.31
CA THR A 87 -0.70 22.19 16.58
C THR A 87 0.13 22.00 15.31
N VAL A 88 -0.53 21.68 14.19
CA VAL A 88 0.12 21.41 12.91
C VAL A 88 -0.30 22.43 11.86
N ASP A 89 0.56 22.66 10.87
CA ASP A 89 0.27 23.59 9.77
C ASP A 89 -0.56 22.91 8.65
N GLY A 90 -0.50 21.59 8.51
CA GLY A 90 -1.24 20.83 7.53
C GLY A 90 -1.24 19.34 7.86
N LEU A 91 -2.11 18.59 7.20
CA LEU A 91 -2.33 17.15 7.46
C LEU A 91 -2.14 16.33 6.20
N VAL A 92 -1.41 15.24 6.32
CA VAL A 92 -1.42 14.12 5.38
C VAL A 92 -2.24 12.99 6.02
N LEU A 93 -3.30 12.58 5.37
CA LEU A 93 -4.19 11.52 5.85
C LEU A 93 -4.12 10.31 4.93
N LEU A 94 -3.99 9.12 5.51
CA LEU A 94 -4.29 7.91 4.74
C LEU A 94 -5.78 7.93 4.37
N ASP A 95 -6.12 7.45 3.18
CA ASP A 95 -7.52 7.36 2.76
C ASP A 95 -8.36 6.55 3.76
N ARG A 96 -9.69 6.85 3.86
CA ARG A 96 -10.64 6.25 4.80
C ARG A 96 -10.51 6.63 6.28
N ILE A 97 -9.60 7.50 6.65
CA ILE A 97 -9.60 8.10 8.00
C ILE A 97 -10.84 8.99 8.19
N LEU A 98 -11.25 9.69 7.13
CA LEU A 98 -12.48 10.47 7.07
C LEU A 98 -13.25 10.14 5.78
N GLY A 99 -14.58 10.19 5.86
CA GLY A 99 -15.42 10.25 4.66
C GLY A 99 -15.31 11.62 3.97
N ASP A 100 -15.82 11.74 2.74
CA ASP A 100 -15.71 12.93 1.88
C ASP A 100 -16.18 14.22 2.56
N ASP A 101 -17.31 14.19 3.30
CA ASP A 101 -17.82 15.34 4.04
C ASP A 101 -16.86 15.78 5.15
N GLY A 102 -16.22 14.83 5.83
CA GLY A 102 -15.23 15.08 6.86
C GLY A 102 -13.96 15.72 6.29
N VAL A 103 -13.47 15.20 5.16
CA VAL A 103 -12.35 15.76 4.42
C VAL A 103 -12.69 17.19 3.97
N ALA A 104 -13.86 17.40 3.37
CA ALA A 104 -14.30 18.71 2.91
C ALA A 104 -14.44 19.73 4.07
N TYR A 105 -14.89 19.27 5.24
CA TYR A 105 -15.00 20.13 6.42
C TYR A 105 -13.62 20.52 6.98
N LEU A 106 -12.70 19.57 7.03
CA LEU A 106 -11.34 19.76 7.55
C LEU A 106 -10.52 20.66 6.61
N SER A 107 -10.61 20.44 5.30
CA SER A 107 -9.87 21.18 4.27
C SER A 107 -10.22 22.67 4.20
N LYS A 108 -11.36 23.08 4.76
CA LYS A 108 -11.71 24.52 4.91
C LYS A 108 -10.93 25.23 6.02
N ARG A 109 -10.22 24.48 6.85
CA ARG A 109 -9.52 24.99 8.05
C ARG A 109 -8.02 24.82 7.99
N ILE A 110 -7.57 23.76 7.37
CA ILE A 110 -6.16 23.41 7.27
C ILE A 110 -5.93 22.68 5.94
N PRO A 111 -4.79 22.86 5.25
CA PRO A 111 -4.44 22.09 4.08
C PRO A 111 -4.41 20.57 4.39
N VAL A 112 -5.03 19.77 3.51
CA VAL A 112 -5.12 18.32 3.64
C VAL A 112 -4.65 17.67 2.34
N VAL A 113 -3.79 16.69 2.46
CA VAL A 113 -3.38 15.78 1.39
C VAL A 113 -3.83 14.36 1.75
N LEU A 114 -4.48 13.67 0.82
CA LEU A 114 -4.84 12.26 0.97
C LEU A 114 -3.75 11.36 0.38
N LEU A 115 -3.35 10.33 1.11
CA LEU A 115 -2.48 9.26 0.61
C LEU A 115 -3.34 8.07 0.22
N ALA A 116 -3.00 7.47 -0.92
CA ALA A 116 -3.78 6.39 -1.53
C ALA A 116 -5.18 6.87 -1.95
N GLY A 117 -6.08 5.97 -2.25
CA GLY A 117 -7.46 6.30 -2.57
C GLY A 117 -7.77 6.43 -4.06
N SER A 118 -9.05 6.65 -4.33
CA SER A 118 -9.60 6.64 -5.70
C SER A 118 -9.24 7.87 -6.55
N GLY A 119 -8.63 8.89 -5.96
CA GLY A 119 -8.36 10.17 -6.63
C GLY A 119 -9.61 11.04 -6.86
N ALA A 120 -10.73 10.66 -6.30
CA ALA A 120 -12.03 11.30 -6.54
C ALA A 120 -12.40 12.39 -5.54
N SER A 121 -11.55 12.74 -4.55
CA SER A 121 -11.87 13.81 -3.61
C SER A 121 -11.84 15.18 -4.32
N SER A 122 -12.95 15.89 -4.27
CA SER A 122 -13.04 17.26 -4.79
C SER A 122 -12.47 18.32 -3.82
N SER A 123 -12.12 17.92 -2.60
CA SER A 123 -11.81 18.83 -1.49
C SER A 123 -10.37 18.74 -0.98
N ALA A 124 -9.59 17.73 -1.42
CA ALA A 124 -8.20 17.55 -1.03
C ALA A 124 -7.39 17.00 -2.20
N VAL A 125 -6.08 17.31 -2.20
CA VAL A 125 -5.16 16.73 -3.19
C VAL A 125 -4.88 15.29 -2.81
N THR A 126 -4.92 14.38 -3.79
CA THR A 126 -4.59 12.97 -3.58
C THR A 126 -3.23 12.64 -4.16
N VAL A 127 -2.39 11.97 -3.39
CA VAL A 127 -1.12 11.38 -3.84
C VAL A 127 -1.27 9.86 -3.82
N ARG A 128 -1.17 9.21 -4.96
CA ARG A 128 -1.42 7.77 -5.14
C ARG A 128 -0.45 7.15 -6.14
N VAL A 129 -0.46 5.84 -6.24
CA VAL A 129 0.30 5.10 -7.26
C VAL A 129 -0.62 4.68 -8.42
N ASP A 130 -0.01 4.33 -9.56
CA ASP A 130 -0.73 3.82 -10.72
C ASP A 130 -1.05 2.33 -10.55
N ASN A 131 -2.09 2.04 -9.78
CA ASN A 131 -2.56 0.67 -9.54
C ASN A 131 -3.01 -0.02 -10.84
N GLU A 132 -3.56 0.72 -11.79
CA GLU A 132 -4.10 0.18 -13.05
C GLU A 132 -2.96 -0.31 -13.94
N GLN A 133 -1.94 0.52 -14.15
CA GLN A 133 -0.77 0.13 -14.93
C GLN A 133 0.01 -1.01 -14.26
N ALA A 134 0.13 -0.98 -12.91
CA ALA A 134 0.79 -2.02 -12.14
C ALA A 134 0.15 -3.40 -12.36
N MET A 135 -1.17 -3.49 -12.16
CA MET A 135 -1.88 -4.76 -12.29
C MET A 135 -1.95 -5.24 -13.73
N ARG A 136 -2.00 -4.32 -14.69
CA ARG A 136 -1.90 -4.64 -16.12
C ARG A 136 -0.56 -5.30 -16.43
N SER A 137 0.55 -4.65 -16.06
CA SER A 137 1.90 -5.17 -16.31
C SER A 137 2.11 -6.54 -15.67
N LEU A 138 1.57 -6.76 -14.47
CA LEU A 138 1.68 -8.02 -13.76
C LEU A 138 0.91 -9.15 -14.45
N ALA A 139 -0.35 -8.91 -14.82
CA ALA A 139 -1.19 -9.91 -15.49
C ALA A 139 -0.66 -10.27 -16.87
N GLU A 140 -0.23 -9.27 -17.66
CA GLU A 140 0.39 -9.47 -18.97
C GLU A 140 1.68 -10.28 -18.85
N HIS A 141 2.56 -9.97 -17.88
CA HIS A 141 3.78 -10.74 -17.65
C HIS A 141 3.50 -12.21 -17.35
N LEU A 142 2.55 -12.49 -16.44
CA LEU A 142 2.19 -13.87 -16.10
C LEU A 142 1.64 -14.64 -17.31
N ALA A 143 0.86 -13.99 -18.17
CA ALA A 143 0.37 -14.61 -19.39
C ALA A 143 1.46 -14.80 -20.43
N ASP A 144 2.21 -13.75 -20.78
CA ASP A 144 3.14 -13.73 -21.90
C ASP A 144 4.41 -14.53 -21.62
N ALA A 145 4.98 -14.40 -20.41
CA ALA A 145 6.23 -15.08 -20.06
C ALA A 145 6.03 -16.50 -19.52
N HIS A 146 4.88 -16.80 -18.89
CA HIS A 146 4.65 -18.08 -18.21
C HIS A 146 3.45 -18.85 -18.75
N GLY A 147 2.74 -18.34 -19.75
CA GLY A 147 1.60 -19.01 -20.36
C GLY A 147 0.42 -19.20 -19.40
N VAL A 148 0.29 -18.35 -18.39
CA VAL A 148 -0.81 -18.43 -17.43
C VAL A 148 -2.13 -18.09 -18.12
N THR A 149 -3.09 -18.98 -18.01
CA THR A 149 -4.46 -18.80 -18.54
C THR A 149 -5.52 -18.82 -17.44
N ARG A 150 -5.19 -19.40 -16.27
CA ARG A 150 -6.06 -19.45 -15.09
C ARG A 150 -5.40 -18.73 -13.94
N PHE A 151 -6.01 -17.64 -13.50
CA PHE A 151 -5.49 -16.72 -12.50
C PHE A 151 -6.29 -16.80 -11.22
N GLY A 152 -5.63 -16.52 -10.09
CA GLY A 152 -6.21 -16.20 -8.81
C GLY A 152 -5.79 -14.80 -8.37
N PHE A 153 -6.59 -14.18 -7.51
CA PHE A 153 -6.28 -12.89 -6.90
C PHE A 153 -6.58 -12.92 -5.41
N VAL A 154 -5.63 -12.49 -4.60
CA VAL A 154 -5.83 -12.33 -3.15
C VAL A 154 -5.86 -10.83 -2.86
N LYS A 155 -7.07 -10.32 -2.64
CA LYS A 155 -7.31 -8.90 -2.39
C LYS A 155 -7.08 -8.53 -0.91
N GLY A 156 -6.88 -7.26 -0.64
CA GLY A 156 -7.02 -6.72 0.71
C GLY A 156 -8.51 -6.51 1.07
N SER A 157 -8.79 -5.67 2.06
CA SER A 157 -10.18 -5.31 2.42
C SER A 157 -10.93 -4.70 1.24
N ASP A 158 -12.18 -5.10 1.05
CA ASP A 158 -13.10 -4.51 0.05
C ASP A 158 -13.38 -3.03 0.29
N GLU A 159 -13.12 -2.58 1.46
CA GLU A 159 -13.32 -1.19 1.83
C GLU A 159 -12.13 -0.30 1.41
N SER A 160 -10.95 -0.88 1.12
CA SER A 160 -9.78 -0.15 0.66
C SER A 160 -9.88 0.21 -0.82
N PRO A 161 -9.82 1.50 -1.20
CA PRO A 161 -9.84 1.93 -2.60
C PRO A 161 -8.71 1.32 -3.42
N ASP A 162 -7.50 1.15 -2.85
CA ASP A 162 -6.38 0.50 -3.52
C ASP A 162 -6.65 -0.99 -3.77
N SER A 163 -7.25 -1.71 -2.79
CA SER A 163 -7.63 -3.11 -2.97
C SER A 163 -8.64 -3.27 -4.11
N VAL A 164 -9.68 -2.43 -4.11
CA VAL A 164 -10.71 -2.43 -5.16
C VAL A 164 -10.11 -2.08 -6.51
N ALA A 165 -9.24 -1.06 -6.60
CA ALA A 165 -8.60 -0.64 -7.84
C ALA A 165 -7.70 -1.74 -8.41
N ARG A 166 -6.87 -2.38 -7.55
CA ARG A 166 -5.99 -3.50 -7.94
C ARG A 166 -6.78 -4.70 -8.42
N ALA A 167 -7.79 -5.14 -7.66
CA ALA A 167 -8.64 -6.27 -8.04
C ALA A 167 -9.39 -6.03 -9.35
N ARG A 168 -9.96 -4.83 -9.54
CA ARG A 168 -10.64 -4.43 -10.77
C ARG A 168 -9.69 -4.45 -11.96
N ALA A 169 -8.55 -3.75 -11.87
CA ALA A 169 -7.60 -3.64 -12.97
C ALA A 169 -7.00 -4.99 -13.36
N PHE A 170 -6.74 -5.86 -12.37
CA PHE A 170 -6.28 -7.23 -12.63
C PHE A 170 -7.35 -8.05 -13.38
N ARG A 171 -8.60 -8.04 -12.90
CA ARG A 171 -9.73 -8.76 -13.55
C ARG A 171 -9.97 -8.27 -14.98
N GLU A 172 -10.00 -6.96 -15.19
CA GLU A 172 -10.18 -6.36 -16.52
C GLU A 172 -9.05 -6.78 -17.47
N THR A 173 -7.82 -6.81 -16.99
CA THR A 173 -6.67 -7.23 -17.79
C THR A 173 -6.72 -8.71 -18.11
N VAL A 174 -6.97 -9.58 -17.11
CA VAL A 174 -7.12 -11.03 -17.33
C VAL A 174 -8.20 -11.32 -18.37
N THR A 175 -9.34 -10.64 -18.29
CA THR A 175 -10.41 -10.79 -19.28
C THR A 175 -9.97 -10.36 -20.68
N ARG A 176 -9.27 -9.23 -20.79
CA ARG A 176 -8.78 -8.67 -22.07
C ARG A 176 -7.77 -9.57 -22.75
N ILE A 177 -6.91 -10.25 -22.01
CA ILE A 177 -5.90 -11.19 -22.56
C ILE A 177 -6.45 -12.61 -22.79
N GLY A 178 -7.75 -12.83 -22.60
CA GLY A 178 -8.40 -14.14 -22.79
C GLY A 178 -8.14 -15.15 -21.67
N GLY A 179 -7.63 -14.71 -20.52
CA GLY A 179 -7.47 -15.53 -19.32
C GLY A 179 -8.78 -15.69 -18.55
N SER A 180 -8.76 -16.53 -17.52
CA SER A 180 -9.89 -16.72 -16.61
C SER A 180 -9.49 -16.41 -15.16
N LEU A 181 -10.39 -15.72 -14.46
CA LEU A 181 -10.33 -15.46 -13.02
C LEU A 181 -11.69 -15.81 -12.45
N ALA A 182 -11.83 -17.04 -11.93
CA ALA A 182 -13.04 -17.52 -11.32
C ALA A 182 -13.28 -16.83 -9.97
N ASP A 183 -14.54 -16.61 -9.60
CA ASP A 183 -14.86 -15.97 -8.32
C ASP A 183 -14.36 -16.78 -7.11
N VAL A 184 -14.30 -18.10 -7.21
CA VAL A 184 -13.72 -18.99 -6.20
C VAL A 184 -12.21 -18.74 -5.96
N ASP A 185 -11.52 -18.17 -6.93
CA ASP A 185 -10.11 -17.84 -6.89
C ASP A 185 -9.85 -16.35 -6.59
N VAL A 186 -10.90 -15.59 -6.26
CA VAL A 186 -10.77 -14.23 -5.69
C VAL A 186 -10.96 -14.34 -4.18
N LEU A 187 -9.82 -14.26 -3.46
CA LEU A 187 -9.77 -14.48 -2.02
C LEU A 187 -9.70 -13.14 -1.29
N GLU A 188 -10.30 -13.07 -0.11
CA GLU A 188 -10.22 -11.91 0.78
C GLU A 188 -9.16 -12.11 1.84
N ALA A 189 -8.30 -11.10 2.03
CA ALA A 189 -7.35 -10.98 3.11
C ALA A 189 -7.46 -9.57 3.74
N ASP A 190 -6.59 -9.29 4.71
CA ASP A 190 -6.59 -8.06 5.51
C ASP A 190 -5.26 -7.29 5.43
N TRP A 191 -4.51 -7.47 4.35
CA TRP A 191 -3.17 -6.91 4.11
C TRP A 191 -2.04 -7.58 4.93
N THR A 192 -2.36 -8.46 5.87
CA THR A 192 -1.39 -9.16 6.72
C THR A 192 -0.98 -10.51 6.15
N SER A 193 0.15 -11.03 6.63
CA SER A 193 0.57 -12.39 6.26
C SER A 193 -0.39 -13.45 6.84
N ALA A 194 -0.90 -13.24 8.04
CA ALA A 194 -1.87 -14.15 8.66
C ALA A 194 -3.20 -14.21 7.88
N GLY A 195 -3.70 -13.05 7.40
CA GLY A 195 -4.86 -12.99 6.53
C GLY A 195 -4.65 -13.68 5.20
N GLY A 196 -3.48 -13.51 4.58
CA GLY A 196 -3.09 -14.21 3.36
C GLY A 196 -3.01 -15.73 3.54
N GLU A 197 -2.42 -16.19 4.63
CA GLU A 197 -2.38 -17.60 5.02
C GLU A 197 -3.79 -18.17 5.20
N SER A 198 -4.62 -17.52 5.99
CA SER A 198 -5.99 -17.95 6.28
C SER A 198 -6.83 -18.06 5.00
N ALA A 199 -6.76 -17.04 4.13
CA ALA A 199 -7.46 -17.01 2.85
C ALA A 199 -7.04 -18.18 1.95
N MET A 200 -5.74 -18.47 1.85
CA MET A 200 -5.23 -19.56 1.03
C MET A 200 -5.58 -20.93 1.64
N LEU A 201 -5.49 -21.11 2.94
CA LEU A 201 -5.94 -22.35 3.60
C LEU A 201 -7.41 -22.63 3.35
N GLY A 202 -8.27 -21.61 3.39
CA GLY A 202 -9.68 -21.71 3.04
C GLY A 202 -9.89 -22.13 1.58
N ARG A 203 -9.09 -21.62 0.65
CA ARG A 203 -9.13 -22.02 -0.76
C ARG A 203 -8.66 -23.46 -0.96
N LEU A 204 -7.58 -23.88 -0.28
CA LEU A 204 -7.03 -25.22 -0.36
C LEU A 204 -7.95 -26.30 0.24
N ALA A 205 -8.83 -25.92 1.15
CA ALA A 205 -9.85 -26.83 1.69
C ALA A 205 -10.94 -27.22 0.66
N ARG A 206 -11.01 -26.50 -0.46
CA ARG A 206 -11.94 -26.81 -1.56
C ARG A 206 -11.29 -27.82 -2.52
N SER A 207 -12.10 -28.71 -3.06
CA SER A 207 -11.63 -29.77 -3.97
C SER A 207 -11.43 -29.31 -5.43
N GLU A 208 -11.60 -28.02 -5.72
CA GLU A 208 -11.45 -27.50 -7.07
C GLU A 208 -9.96 -27.30 -7.41
N PRO A 209 -9.58 -27.52 -8.67
CA PRO A 209 -8.21 -27.29 -9.14
C PRO A 209 -7.76 -25.84 -8.89
N LEU A 210 -6.53 -25.67 -8.43
CA LEU A 210 -5.96 -24.33 -8.25
C LEU A 210 -5.69 -23.65 -9.59
N PRO A 211 -5.74 -22.31 -9.66
CA PRO A 211 -5.19 -21.56 -10.78
C PRO A 211 -3.66 -21.74 -10.86
N GLN A 212 -3.09 -21.36 -12.00
CA GLN A 212 -1.65 -21.47 -12.24
C GLN A 212 -0.84 -20.38 -11.51
N ALA A 213 -1.48 -19.24 -11.22
CA ALA A 213 -0.85 -18.10 -10.55
C ALA A 213 -1.83 -17.39 -9.62
N PHE A 214 -1.35 -16.96 -8.46
CA PHE A 214 -2.03 -15.99 -7.60
C PHE A 214 -1.28 -14.67 -7.59
N ALA A 215 -1.97 -13.58 -7.93
CA ALA A 215 -1.50 -12.24 -7.66
C ALA A 215 -2.09 -11.76 -6.33
N CYS A 216 -1.24 -11.24 -5.43
CA CYS A 216 -1.66 -10.74 -4.14
C CYS A 216 -1.66 -9.22 -4.12
N ALA A 217 -2.61 -8.64 -3.40
CA ALA A 217 -2.77 -7.19 -3.30
C ALA A 217 -1.57 -6.50 -2.64
N ASN A 218 -0.82 -7.21 -1.78
CA ASN A 218 0.46 -6.75 -1.24
C ASN A 218 1.42 -7.91 -0.95
N ASP A 219 2.66 -7.58 -0.62
CA ASP A 219 3.73 -8.54 -0.37
C ASP A 219 3.52 -9.36 0.92
N GLN A 220 3.00 -8.74 1.98
CA GLN A 220 2.74 -9.45 3.23
C GLN A 220 1.68 -10.54 3.03
N THR A 221 0.60 -10.24 2.32
CA THR A 221 -0.39 -11.24 1.91
C THR A 221 0.24 -12.36 1.08
N ALA A 222 1.13 -12.02 0.13
CA ALA A 222 1.83 -13.00 -0.71
C ALA A 222 2.72 -13.95 0.12
N VAL A 223 3.41 -13.44 1.14
CA VAL A 223 4.19 -14.25 2.09
C VAL A 223 3.30 -15.28 2.80
N GLY A 224 2.13 -14.86 3.29
CA GLY A 224 1.16 -15.77 3.92
C GLY A 224 0.63 -16.82 2.96
N VAL A 225 0.33 -16.44 1.72
CA VAL A 225 -0.10 -17.36 0.64
C VAL A 225 0.96 -18.42 0.38
N ILE A 226 2.24 -18.02 0.22
CA ILE A 226 3.36 -18.95 0.00
C ILE A 226 3.52 -19.90 1.18
N TYR A 227 3.41 -19.38 2.40
CA TYR A 227 3.49 -20.19 3.61
C TYR A 227 2.39 -21.29 3.64
N ALA A 228 1.14 -20.93 3.35
CA ALA A 228 0.02 -21.87 3.30
C ALA A 228 0.17 -22.93 2.20
N LEU A 229 0.64 -22.53 1.02
CA LEU A 229 0.93 -23.46 -0.09
C LEU A 229 2.00 -24.48 0.32
N ASN A 230 3.13 -24.01 0.84
CA ASN A 230 4.24 -24.86 1.28
C ASN A 230 3.82 -25.84 2.39
N ALA A 231 2.99 -25.39 3.35
CA ALA A 231 2.45 -26.25 4.41
C ALA A 231 1.58 -27.41 3.90
N ARG A 232 1.10 -27.30 2.66
CA ARG A 232 0.32 -28.35 1.96
C ARG A 232 1.13 -29.08 0.88
N GLY A 233 2.46 -28.92 0.88
CA GLY A 233 3.36 -29.60 -0.06
C GLY A 233 3.30 -29.05 -1.49
N LEU A 234 2.75 -27.85 -1.69
CA LEU A 234 2.74 -27.15 -2.98
C LEU A 234 3.88 -26.15 -3.03
N ASN A 235 4.77 -26.30 -3.99
CA ASN A 235 5.97 -25.48 -4.13
C ASN A 235 5.71 -24.26 -5.02
N VAL A 236 6.22 -23.10 -4.59
CA VAL A 236 6.27 -21.89 -5.42
C VAL A 236 7.71 -21.75 -5.94
N PRO A 237 7.91 -21.60 -7.24
CA PRO A 237 6.95 -21.42 -8.32
C PRO A 237 6.50 -22.71 -9.03
N ASP A 238 6.97 -23.89 -8.60
CA ASP A 238 6.88 -25.14 -9.37
C ASP A 238 5.44 -25.64 -9.58
N ASP A 239 4.59 -25.49 -8.59
CA ASP A 239 3.19 -25.91 -8.63
C ASP A 239 2.23 -24.74 -8.85
N VAL A 240 2.54 -23.56 -8.28
CA VAL A 240 1.72 -22.34 -8.38
C VAL A 240 2.67 -21.14 -8.35
N LEU A 241 2.46 -20.18 -9.26
CA LEU A 241 3.16 -18.90 -9.24
C LEU A 241 2.51 -17.98 -8.21
N VAL A 242 3.31 -17.18 -7.50
CA VAL A 242 2.79 -16.18 -6.57
C VAL A 242 3.50 -14.84 -6.79
N THR A 243 2.73 -13.76 -6.82
CA THR A 243 3.28 -12.40 -6.97
C THR A 243 2.66 -11.47 -5.93
N GLY A 244 3.39 -10.40 -5.59
CA GLY A 244 2.98 -9.42 -4.60
C GLY A 244 2.87 -8.00 -5.14
N PHE A 245 2.85 -7.05 -4.22
CA PHE A 245 2.85 -5.61 -4.45
C PHE A 245 3.52 -4.92 -3.25
N ASP A 246 4.33 -3.91 -3.42
CA ASP A 246 5.05 -3.01 -2.51
C ASP A 246 6.57 -3.03 -2.68
N ASP A 247 7.18 -4.17 -2.97
CA ASP A 247 8.62 -4.45 -2.94
C ASP A 247 9.25 -4.17 -1.56
N ILE A 248 8.61 -4.67 -0.48
CA ILE A 248 9.19 -4.58 0.85
C ILE A 248 10.51 -5.36 0.92
N THR A 249 11.46 -4.87 1.71
CA THR A 249 12.82 -5.42 1.75
C THR A 249 12.88 -6.93 2.04
N LEU A 250 11.97 -7.44 2.87
CA LEU A 250 11.87 -8.85 3.22
C LEU A 250 11.73 -9.76 1.99
N THR A 251 11.01 -9.32 0.97
CA THR A 251 10.67 -10.15 -0.21
C THR A 251 11.87 -10.55 -1.05
N ARG A 252 12.97 -9.80 -0.97
CA ARG A 252 14.23 -10.16 -1.65
C ARG A 252 14.94 -11.35 -1.02
N TYR A 253 14.79 -11.49 0.30
CA TYR A 253 15.46 -12.52 1.09
C TYR A 253 14.55 -13.70 1.43
N PHE A 254 13.29 -13.62 1.02
CA PHE A 254 12.33 -14.70 1.16
C PHE A 254 12.67 -15.85 0.18
N ASN A 255 12.25 -17.05 0.48
CA ASN A 255 12.47 -18.21 -0.41
C ASN A 255 11.13 -18.87 -0.79
N PRO A 256 10.75 -18.79 -2.09
CA PRO A 256 11.44 -18.09 -3.18
C PRO A 256 11.39 -16.57 -3.03
N SER A 257 12.37 -15.83 -3.59
CA SER A 257 12.32 -14.37 -3.65
C SER A 257 11.10 -13.92 -4.46
N LEU A 258 10.36 -12.92 -3.95
CA LEU A 258 9.03 -12.59 -4.43
C LEU A 258 9.06 -11.62 -5.63
N THR A 259 8.48 -12.04 -6.75
CA THR A 259 8.10 -11.15 -7.85
C THR A 259 6.99 -10.21 -7.37
N THR A 260 7.16 -8.92 -7.57
CA THR A 260 6.27 -7.91 -6.99
C THR A 260 6.21 -6.65 -7.84
N ILE A 261 5.25 -5.81 -7.55
CA ILE A 261 5.23 -4.43 -8.05
C ILE A 261 5.92 -3.53 -7.03
N ARG A 262 7.00 -2.85 -7.46
CA ARG A 262 7.60 -1.79 -6.66
C ARG A 262 6.76 -0.54 -6.75
N GLN A 263 6.21 -0.14 -5.63
CA GLN A 263 5.74 1.21 -5.41
C GLN A 263 6.71 1.93 -4.46
N SER A 264 7.14 3.12 -4.81
CA SER A 264 8.09 3.84 -3.96
C SER A 264 7.37 4.49 -2.78
N GLY A 265 7.14 3.71 -1.69
CA GLY A 265 6.47 4.21 -0.49
C GLY A 265 7.18 5.42 0.12
N GLY A 266 8.51 5.43 0.15
CA GLY A 266 9.27 6.59 0.59
C GLY A 266 9.03 7.83 -0.28
N MET A 267 8.94 7.65 -1.61
CA MET A 267 8.59 8.75 -2.51
C MET A 267 7.14 9.21 -2.32
N LEU A 268 6.21 8.27 -2.08
CA LEU A 268 4.81 8.61 -1.81
C LEU A 268 4.70 9.54 -0.60
N GLY A 269 5.35 9.19 0.52
CA GLY A 269 5.40 10.04 1.71
C GLY A 269 6.09 11.39 1.46
N ALA A 270 7.21 11.39 0.75
CA ALA A 270 7.94 12.61 0.42
C ALA A 270 7.15 13.57 -0.47
N VAL A 271 6.49 13.05 -1.51
CA VAL A 271 5.67 13.86 -2.43
C VAL A 271 4.45 14.41 -1.71
N ALA A 272 3.81 13.65 -0.82
CA ALA A 272 2.71 14.17 -0.03
C ALA A 272 3.12 15.37 0.83
N VAL A 273 4.31 15.33 1.43
CA VAL A 273 4.88 16.47 2.16
C VAL A 273 5.17 17.66 1.24
N ASP A 274 5.78 17.44 0.06
CA ASP A 274 6.04 18.52 -0.89
C ASP A 274 4.74 19.19 -1.37
N VAL A 275 3.70 18.39 -1.67
CA VAL A 275 2.37 18.90 -2.05
C VAL A 275 1.75 19.71 -0.91
N LEU A 276 1.80 19.19 0.32
CA LEU A 276 1.26 19.89 1.48
C LEU A 276 1.95 21.23 1.73
N ILE A 277 3.29 21.27 1.60
CA ILE A 277 4.06 22.52 1.74
C ILE A 277 3.74 23.50 0.61
N ALA A 278 3.58 23.02 -0.64
CA ALA A 278 3.18 23.88 -1.75
C ALA A 278 1.80 24.51 -1.50
N MET A 279 0.85 23.79 -0.92
CA MET A 279 -0.46 24.34 -0.50
C MET A 279 -0.31 25.39 0.60
N LEU A 280 0.59 25.17 1.58
CA LEU A 280 0.87 26.12 2.65
C LEU A 280 1.51 27.43 2.15
N ASP A 281 2.31 27.34 1.11
CA ASP A 281 2.97 28.49 0.49
C ASP A 281 2.11 29.17 -0.61
N GLN A 282 0.84 28.75 -0.73
CA GLN A 282 -0.14 29.30 -1.69
C GLN A 282 0.37 29.28 -3.14
N SER A 283 1.12 28.24 -3.49
CA SER A 283 1.60 28.04 -4.86
C SER A 283 0.39 27.80 -5.80
N ASP A 284 0.25 28.61 -6.83
CA ASP A 284 -0.90 28.65 -7.74
C ASP A 284 -1.19 27.36 -8.54
N VAL A 285 -0.34 26.35 -8.43
CA VAL A 285 -0.44 25.12 -9.24
C VAL A 285 -0.29 23.87 -8.36
N THR A 286 -1.34 23.58 -7.61
CA THR A 286 -1.42 22.25 -6.95
C THR A 286 -2.38 21.37 -7.77
N PRO A 287 -1.92 20.31 -8.43
CA PRO A 287 -2.81 19.43 -9.20
C PRO A 287 -3.77 18.70 -8.25
N PRO A 288 -4.99 18.37 -8.67
CA PRO A 288 -5.98 17.71 -7.83
C PRO A 288 -5.55 16.28 -7.45
N SER A 289 -4.63 15.69 -8.21
CA SER A 289 -4.06 14.36 -7.95
C SER A 289 -2.65 14.26 -8.50
N VAL A 290 -1.77 13.61 -7.73
CA VAL A 290 -0.42 13.21 -8.15
C VAL A 290 -0.38 11.69 -8.21
N VAL A 291 -0.06 11.15 -9.38
CA VAL A 291 0.05 9.70 -9.59
C VAL A 291 1.52 9.33 -9.76
N LEU A 292 2.04 8.48 -8.88
CA LEU A 292 3.41 7.99 -8.95
C LEU A 292 3.48 6.71 -9.79
N PRO A 293 4.54 6.55 -10.60
CA PRO A 293 4.74 5.33 -11.38
C PRO A 293 5.07 4.15 -10.47
N THR A 294 4.84 2.96 -11.02
CA THR A 294 5.20 1.67 -10.42
C THR A 294 6.12 0.90 -11.36
N GLU A 295 6.82 -0.11 -10.84
CA GLU A 295 7.75 -0.95 -11.59
C GLU A 295 7.50 -2.42 -11.27
N LEU A 296 7.40 -3.27 -12.28
CA LEU A 296 7.37 -4.72 -12.10
C LEU A 296 8.78 -5.25 -11.82
N VAL A 297 8.95 -5.89 -10.66
CA VAL A 297 10.23 -6.46 -10.22
C VAL A 297 10.14 -7.99 -10.30
N LEU A 298 10.85 -8.57 -11.24
CA LEU A 298 10.84 -10.02 -11.50
C LEU A 298 11.81 -10.74 -10.58
N ARG A 299 11.33 -11.84 -9.97
CA ARG A 299 12.09 -12.70 -9.07
C ARG A 299 11.63 -14.16 -9.18
N ALA A 300 12.11 -15.02 -8.25
CA ALA A 300 11.92 -16.46 -8.35
C ALA A 300 10.47 -16.94 -8.20
N SER A 301 9.61 -16.23 -7.47
CA SER A 301 8.26 -16.73 -7.16
C SER A 301 7.29 -16.78 -8.36
N CYS A 302 7.62 -16.14 -9.48
CA CYS A 302 6.93 -16.36 -10.75
C CYS A 302 7.71 -17.27 -11.72
N GLY A 303 8.85 -17.82 -11.28
CA GLY A 303 9.71 -18.65 -12.13
C GLY A 303 10.72 -17.90 -12.98
N CYS A 304 10.87 -16.57 -12.80
CA CYS A 304 11.93 -15.78 -13.44
C CYS A 304 13.24 -15.87 -12.65
N SER A 305 14.36 -15.63 -13.36
CA SER A 305 15.64 -15.32 -12.74
C SER A 305 15.67 -13.82 -12.33
N GLU A 306 16.50 -13.48 -11.34
CA GLU A 306 16.77 -12.06 -11.04
C GLU A 306 17.34 -11.38 -12.28
N GLY A 307 16.60 -10.41 -12.83
CA GLY A 307 16.99 -9.71 -14.05
C GLY A 307 16.12 -9.93 -15.29
N GLY A 308 15.10 -10.81 -15.23
CA GLY A 308 13.98 -10.77 -16.17
C GLY A 308 13.91 -11.83 -17.26
N GLU A 309 14.67 -12.92 -17.24
CA GLU A 309 14.43 -14.05 -18.15
C GLU A 309 13.51 -15.10 -17.52
N ALA A 310 12.46 -15.51 -18.24
CA ALA A 310 11.57 -16.60 -17.82
C ALA A 310 12.35 -17.91 -17.85
N ALA A 311 12.53 -18.55 -16.70
CA ALA A 311 13.39 -19.73 -16.56
C ALA A 311 12.66 -21.07 -16.84
N ARG A 312 11.33 -21.08 -17.12
CA ARG A 312 10.55 -22.34 -17.12
C ARG A 312 9.43 -22.39 -18.18
N ALA A 313 9.12 -23.63 -18.58
CA ALA A 313 7.98 -24.00 -19.41
C ALA A 313 6.64 -23.79 -18.69
N PRO A 314 5.50 -23.67 -19.41
CA PRO A 314 4.17 -23.47 -18.84
C PRO A 314 3.78 -24.52 -17.79
N LEU A 315 3.20 -24.08 -16.69
CA LEU A 315 2.74 -24.94 -15.61
C LEU A 315 1.49 -25.76 -16.00
N MET A 316 1.55 -27.05 -15.79
CA MET A 316 0.35 -27.92 -15.85
C MET A 316 -0.38 -27.88 -14.50
N ALA A 317 -1.72 -27.77 -14.52
CA ALA A 317 -2.53 -27.71 -13.31
C ALA A 317 -2.39 -29.01 -12.47
N LYS A 318 -2.00 -28.85 -11.20
CA LYS A 318 -2.04 -29.95 -10.22
C LYS A 318 -3.28 -29.86 -9.35
N VAL A 319 -3.82 -31.04 -9.00
CA VAL A 319 -4.88 -31.17 -7.99
C VAL A 319 -4.18 -31.45 -6.66
N PRO A 320 -4.52 -30.76 -5.56
CA PRO A 320 -3.96 -31.08 -4.24
C PRO A 320 -4.25 -32.55 -3.90
N SER A 321 -3.25 -33.32 -3.48
CA SER A 321 -3.45 -34.63 -2.88
C SER A 321 -4.14 -34.46 -1.53
N THR A 322 -5.28 -35.13 -1.35
CA THR A 322 -6.09 -35.17 -0.13
C THR A 322 -5.33 -35.74 1.06
#